data_1d658f5dcb9a3677fffb9bbe9143811d
#
_entry.id   1d658f5dcb9a3677fffb9bbe9143811d
#
_cell.length_a   1.000
_cell.length_b   1.000
_cell.length_c   1.000
_cell.angle_alpha   90.00
_cell.angle_beta   90.00
_cell.angle_gamma   90.00
#
_symmetry.space_group_name_H-M   'P 1'
#
loop_
_entity.id
_entity.type
_entity.pdbx_description
1 polymer ?
#
loop_
_entity_poly.entity_id
_entity_poly.type
_entity_poly.pdbx_seq_one_letter_code
_entity_poly.pdbx_strand_id
1 'polypeptide(L)'
;MSCDIKTQKGIYIHIPFCISKCIYCDFCSAPADDDTKERYVNALCAEIAHAGKEAEKNGDDRSISTIFFGGGTPSILPAQLFVKIMCVVREAFSVSEDAEITVECNPGTLTADKLRAYRSMGVNRLSIGLQSPDNRELRVLGRIHTYEQFEESYYAARDAGFDNINIDIMSAVPYQTVTGYQSNLEKIVKLNPEHISAYSLIVEEGTPLFGMVERSGGDILPTEDEDRQMYALTKKILADAGYHRYEISNYARKGRECRHNVGYWQRKNYIGFGTGAASLLENERYNNISDLNKYIAFINEIYNCED
;
A
#
# COMPACT_ATOMS: atom_id res chain seq x y z
N MET A 1 -5.54 -24.05 -24.90
CA MET A 1 -5.97 -24.13 -23.49
C MET A 1 -6.25 -22.71 -23.06
N SER A 2 -7.51 -22.27 -23.05
CA SER A 2 -7.89 -20.97 -22.52
C SER A 2 -7.84 -21.11 -21.01
N CYS A 3 -6.78 -20.60 -20.39
CA CYS A 3 -6.74 -20.43 -18.96
C CYS A 3 -7.82 -19.36 -18.62
N ASP A 4 -8.89 -19.77 -17.97
CA ASP A 4 -9.99 -18.89 -17.59
C ASP A 4 -9.47 -17.83 -16.61
N ILE A 5 -9.21 -16.62 -17.15
CA ILE A 5 -8.75 -15.45 -16.39
C ILE A 5 -9.78 -15.02 -15.33
N LYS A 6 -10.97 -15.62 -15.31
CA LYS A 6 -12.08 -15.28 -14.41
C LYS A 6 -11.97 -15.84 -12.99
N THR A 7 -11.12 -16.82 -12.73
CA THR A 7 -11.10 -17.52 -11.42
C THR A 7 -9.98 -17.07 -10.47
N GLN A 8 -8.92 -16.43 -10.96
CA GLN A 8 -7.81 -16.03 -10.09
C GLN A 8 -8.18 -14.87 -9.17
N LYS A 9 -8.10 -15.12 -7.85
CA LYS A 9 -8.40 -14.16 -6.81
C LYS A 9 -7.16 -13.36 -6.39
N GLY A 10 -7.39 -12.17 -5.83
CA GLY A 10 -6.39 -11.41 -5.10
C GLY A 10 -6.48 -11.64 -3.59
N ILE A 11 -5.38 -11.45 -2.88
CA ILE A 11 -5.36 -11.31 -1.42
C ILE A 11 -4.89 -9.91 -1.08
N TYR A 12 -5.66 -9.20 -0.23
CA TYR A 12 -5.23 -7.97 0.42
C TYR A 12 -4.96 -8.26 1.90
N ILE A 13 -3.80 -7.85 2.40
CA ILE A 13 -3.41 -8.02 3.80
C ILE A 13 -3.22 -6.65 4.43
N HIS A 14 -4.07 -6.32 5.39
CA HIS A 14 -4.00 -5.05 6.09
C HIS A 14 -3.04 -5.13 7.27
N ILE A 15 -2.08 -4.20 7.32
CA ILE A 15 -1.17 -4.03 8.45
C ILE A 15 -1.42 -2.66 9.07
N PRO A 16 -2.11 -2.58 10.22
CA PRO A 16 -2.62 -1.33 10.78
C PRO A 16 -1.58 -0.52 11.56
N PHE A 17 -0.29 -0.70 11.30
CA PHE A 17 0.75 -0.10 12.11
C PHE A 17 1.53 0.98 11.36
N CYS A 18 1.82 2.08 12.07
CA CYS A 18 2.72 3.15 11.63
C CYS A 18 3.69 3.52 12.76
N ILE A 19 4.85 4.09 12.44
CA ILE A 19 5.72 4.70 13.44
C ILE A 19 5.02 5.95 14.02
N SER A 20 4.43 6.76 13.14
CA SER A 20 3.66 7.95 13.46
C SER A 20 2.56 8.12 12.43
N LYS A 21 1.37 8.56 12.82
CA LYS A 21 0.29 8.87 11.89
C LYS A 21 0.51 10.23 11.27
N CYS A 22 0.51 10.30 9.93
CA CYS A 22 0.62 11.55 9.19
C CYS A 22 -0.61 12.43 9.42
N ILE A 23 -0.45 13.75 9.34
CA ILE A 23 -1.53 14.68 9.68
C ILE A 23 -2.74 14.66 8.73
N TYR A 24 -2.57 14.11 7.53
CA TYR A 24 -3.61 13.98 6.50
C TYR A 24 -4.26 12.60 6.45
N CYS A 25 -3.72 11.61 7.18
CA CYS A 25 -4.09 10.21 6.99
C CYS A 25 -5.33 9.84 7.82
N ASP A 26 -6.36 9.31 7.15
CA ASP A 26 -7.57 8.75 7.76
C ASP A 26 -7.58 7.21 7.79
N PHE A 27 -6.56 6.55 7.22
CA PHE A 27 -6.49 5.10 7.21
C PHE A 27 -6.54 4.50 8.62
N CYS A 28 -7.10 3.29 8.69
CA CYS A 28 -7.14 2.49 9.93
C CYS A 28 -5.71 2.07 10.32
N SER A 29 -5.00 2.97 11.02
CA SER A 29 -3.61 2.75 11.44
C SER A 29 -3.26 3.55 12.68
N ALA A 30 -2.37 2.98 13.51
CA ALA A 30 -1.84 3.61 14.72
C ALA A 30 -0.44 3.08 15.05
N PRO A 31 0.34 3.81 15.87
CA PRO A 31 1.54 3.25 16.50
C PRO A 31 1.19 2.07 17.41
N ALA A 32 2.07 1.07 17.45
CA ALA A 32 1.94 -0.08 18.33
C ALA A 32 3.31 -0.58 18.79
N ASP A 33 3.38 -1.17 19.98
CA ASP A 33 4.54 -1.88 20.47
C ASP A 33 4.70 -3.26 19.80
N ASP A 34 5.78 -3.94 20.07
CA ASP A 34 6.10 -5.20 19.42
C ASP A 34 5.19 -6.35 19.88
N ASP A 35 4.74 -6.35 21.14
CA ASP A 35 3.76 -7.31 21.67
C ASP A 35 2.43 -7.20 20.91
N THR A 36 1.91 -5.99 20.74
CA THR A 36 0.67 -5.75 19.98
C THR A 36 0.79 -6.19 18.52
N LYS A 37 1.96 -5.93 17.89
CA LYS A 37 2.22 -6.39 16.50
C LYS A 37 2.23 -7.91 16.43
N GLU A 38 2.85 -8.60 17.41
CA GLU A 38 2.92 -10.06 17.44
C GLU A 38 1.54 -10.68 17.65
N ARG A 39 0.77 -10.20 18.63
CA ARG A 39 -0.61 -10.64 18.89
C ARG A 39 -1.50 -10.45 17.67
N TYR A 40 -1.39 -9.29 16.99
CA TYR A 40 -2.11 -9.05 15.76
C TYR A 40 -1.74 -10.03 14.66
N VAL A 41 -0.45 -10.27 14.44
CA VAL A 41 0.02 -11.19 13.39
C VAL A 41 -0.42 -12.63 13.71
N ASN A 42 -0.46 -13.02 14.99
CA ASN A 42 -0.99 -14.33 15.40
C ASN A 42 -2.47 -14.47 15.01
N ALA A 43 -3.29 -13.48 15.35
CA ALA A 43 -4.70 -13.44 14.95
C ALA A 43 -4.88 -13.44 13.44
N LEU A 44 -4.13 -12.60 12.71
CA LEU A 44 -4.15 -12.54 11.24
C LEU A 44 -3.80 -13.89 10.60
N CYS A 45 -2.78 -14.58 11.11
CA CYS A 45 -2.41 -15.92 10.65
C CYS A 45 -3.51 -16.95 10.87
N ALA A 46 -4.20 -16.88 12.01
CA ALA A 46 -5.33 -17.77 12.32
C ALA A 46 -6.52 -17.51 11.36
N GLU A 47 -6.83 -16.25 11.08
CA GLU A 47 -7.85 -15.86 10.08
C GLU A 47 -7.53 -16.45 8.69
N ILE A 48 -6.29 -16.26 8.22
CA ILE A 48 -5.83 -16.76 6.92
C ILE A 48 -5.91 -18.30 6.87
N ALA A 49 -5.42 -18.98 7.90
CA ALA A 49 -5.43 -20.44 7.98
C ALA A 49 -6.86 -21.00 7.98
N HIS A 50 -7.77 -20.36 8.72
CA HIS A 50 -9.18 -20.75 8.74
C HIS A 50 -9.83 -20.57 7.38
N ALA A 51 -9.65 -19.42 6.74
CA ALA A 51 -10.20 -19.17 5.40
C ALA A 51 -9.73 -20.20 4.37
N GLY A 52 -8.45 -20.61 4.43
CA GLY A 52 -7.92 -21.68 3.59
C GLY A 52 -8.58 -23.03 3.84
N LYS A 53 -8.81 -23.41 5.11
CA LYS A 53 -9.49 -24.65 5.49
C LYS A 53 -10.96 -24.67 5.03
N GLU A 54 -11.70 -23.56 5.20
CA GLU A 54 -13.08 -23.48 4.75
C GLU A 54 -13.17 -23.53 3.21
N ALA A 55 -12.26 -22.85 2.50
CA ALA A 55 -12.21 -22.94 1.05
C ALA A 55 -11.93 -24.39 0.57
N GLU A 56 -11.03 -25.10 1.24
CA GLU A 56 -10.74 -26.52 0.92
C GLU A 56 -11.94 -27.42 1.18
N LYS A 57 -12.57 -27.27 2.33
CA LYS A 57 -13.77 -28.02 2.73
C LYS A 57 -14.95 -27.82 1.76
N ASN A 58 -15.12 -26.59 1.27
CA ASN A 58 -16.18 -26.24 0.32
C ASN A 58 -15.82 -26.63 -1.14
N GLY A 59 -14.58 -27.00 -1.42
CA GLY A 59 -14.10 -27.27 -2.80
C GLY A 59 -13.90 -26.00 -3.62
N ASP A 60 -13.72 -24.87 -2.96
CA ASP A 60 -13.50 -23.56 -3.61
C ASP A 60 -12.11 -23.49 -4.26
N ASP A 61 -12.03 -22.73 -5.34
CA ASP A 61 -10.72 -22.41 -5.95
C ASP A 61 -9.87 -21.56 -5.00
N ARG A 62 -8.68 -22.07 -4.67
CA ARG A 62 -7.70 -21.41 -3.79
C ARG A 62 -6.57 -20.71 -4.56
N SER A 63 -6.70 -20.60 -5.89
CA SER A 63 -5.68 -19.99 -6.75
C SER A 63 -5.57 -18.49 -6.53
N ILE A 64 -4.39 -18.00 -6.23
CA ILE A 64 -4.09 -16.59 -5.96
C ILE A 64 -3.09 -16.04 -6.99
N SER A 65 -3.48 -14.95 -7.66
CA SER A 65 -2.64 -14.29 -8.67
C SER A 65 -2.00 -13.00 -8.19
N THR A 66 -2.52 -12.40 -7.12
CA THR A 66 -1.94 -11.18 -6.52
C THR A 66 -2.05 -11.20 -5.01
N ILE A 67 -1.00 -10.72 -4.32
CA ILE A 67 -1.00 -10.47 -2.88
C ILE A 67 -0.54 -9.03 -2.67
N PHE A 68 -1.31 -8.27 -1.91
CA PHE A 68 -1.00 -6.87 -1.62
C PHE A 68 -1.00 -6.62 -0.11
N PHE A 69 0.16 -6.29 0.44
CA PHE A 69 0.30 -5.83 1.82
C PHE A 69 0.18 -4.31 1.85
N GLY A 70 -0.87 -3.82 2.50
CA GLY A 70 -1.16 -2.39 2.59
C GLY A 70 -1.69 -1.98 3.95
N GLY A 71 -2.19 -0.74 4.03
CA GLY A 71 -2.86 -0.19 5.20
C GLY A 71 -2.12 0.96 5.86
N GLY A 72 -1.50 0.73 7.00
CA GLY A 72 -0.61 1.70 7.65
C GLY A 72 0.76 1.72 6.98
N THR A 73 1.65 0.87 7.46
CA THR A 73 3.01 0.71 6.91
C THR A 73 3.44 -0.75 7.08
N PRO A 74 3.15 -1.64 6.14
CA PRO A 74 3.53 -3.05 6.24
C PRO A 74 5.01 -3.28 6.51
N SER A 75 5.87 -2.42 5.96
CA SER A 75 7.31 -2.51 6.15
C SER A 75 7.81 -2.16 7.58
N ILE A 76 6.94 -1.75 8.50
CA ILE A 76 7.30 -1.60 9.92
C ILE A 76 7.44 -2.95 10.62
N LEU A 77 6.73 -3.98 10.14
CA LEU A 77 6.82 -5.30 10.75
C LEU A 77 8.26 -5.83 10.75
N PRO A 78 8.68 -6.49 11.84
CA PRO A 78 9.88 -7.33 11.82
C PRO A 78 9.83 -8.34 10.68
N ALA A 79 10.99 -8.64 10.07
CA ALA A 79 11.07 -9.58 8.95
C ALA A 79 10.47 -10.95 9.27
N GLN A 80 10.65 -11.44 10.51
CA GLN A 80 10.14 -12.73 10.96
C GLN A 80 8.61 -12.78 10.95
N LEU A 81 7.93 -11.69 11.35
CA LEU A 81 6.47 -11.62 11.33
C LEU A 81 5.93 -11.58 9.89
N PHE A 82 6.60 -10.87 8.99
CA PHE A 82 6.25 -10.92 7.58
C PHE A 82 6.40 -12.32 6.99
N VAL A 83 7.52 -12.99 7.26
CA VAL A 83 7.76 -14.38 6.82
C VAL A 83 6.68 -15.29 7.36
N LYS A 84 6.31 -15.18 8.65
CA LYS A 84 5.23 -15.96 9.28
C LYS A 84 3.92 -15.83 8.51
N ILE A 85 3.49 -14.60 8.20
CA ILE A 85 2.27 -14.37 7.43
C ILE A 85 2.35 -15.04 6.05
N MET A 86 3.47 -14.85 5.33
CA MET A 86 3.63 -15.41 4.00
C MET A 86 3.67 -16.95 3.97
N CYS A 87 4.25 -17.58 4.99
CA CYS A 87 4.20 -19.04 5.14
C CYS A 87 2.76 -19.53 5.27
N VAL A 88 1.97 -18.91 6.15
CA VAL A 88 0.56 -19.28 6.35
C VAL A 88 -0.27 -19.03 5.08
N VAL A 89 -0.04 -17.93 4.37
CA VAL A 89 -0.72 -17.69 3.07
C VAL A 89 -0.42 -18.82 2.07
N ARG A 90 0.83 -19.26 1.97
CA ARG A 90 1.23 -20.33 1.03
C ARG A 90 0.74 -21.71 1.44
N GLU A 91 0.53 -21.95 2.74
CA GLU A 91 -0.11 -23.17 3.23
C GLU A 91 -1.61 -23.18 2.99
N ALA A 92 -2.26 -22.02 3.15
CA ALA A 92 -3.72 -21.87 3.02
C ALA A 92 -4.18 -21.79 1.55
N PHE A 93 -3.36 -21.23 0.66
CA PHE A 93 -3.74 -20.91 -0.72
C PHE A 93 -2.69 -21.34 -1.74
N SER A 94 -3.14 -21.60 -2.98
CA SER A 94 -2.29 -21.92 -4.11
C SER A 94 -1.81 -20.63 -4.80
N VAL A 95 -0.71 -20.08 -4.32
CA VAL A 95 -0.12 -18.84 -4.88
C VAL A 95 0.58 -19.18 -6.19
N SER A 96 0.16 -18.54 -7.30
CA SER A 96 0.75 -18.74 -8.63
C SER A 96 2.25 -18.39 -8.63
N GLU A 97 3.04 -19.11 -9.42
CA GLU A 97 4.48 -18.84 -9.55
C GLU A 97 4.77 -17.43 -10.08
N ASP A 98 3.89 -16.90 -10.93
CA ASP A 98 3.95 -15.55 -11.49
C ASP A 98 3.11 -14.53 -10.71
N ALA A 99 2.66 -14.85 -9.49
CA ALA A 99 1.85 -13.94 -8.68
C ALA A 99 2.57 -12.60 -8.44
N GLU A 100 1.83 -11.49 -8.59
CA GLU A 100 2.32 -10.19 -8.12
C GLU A 100 2.19 -10.11 -6.61
N ILE A 101 3.31 -9.96 -5.91
CA ILE A 101 3.35 -9.78 -4.45
C ILE A 101 3.91 -8.41 -4.15
N THR A 102 3.04 -7.51 -3.70
CA THR A 102 3.36 -6.11 -3.39
C THR A 102 3.43 -5.89 -1.90
N VAL A 103 4.40 -5.07 -1.47
CA VAL A 103 4.50 -4.56 -0.10
C VAL A 103 4.60 -3.03 -0.13
N GLU A 104 3.69 -2.36 0.60
CA GLU A 104 3.79 -0.92 0.87
C GLU A 104 4.89 -0.65 1.90
N CYS A 105 5.69 0.35 1.61
CA CYS A 105 6.89 0.68 2.37
C CYS A 105 6.98 2.18 2.63
N ASN A 106 7.47 2.55 3.82
CA ASN A 106 7.89 3.92 4.08
C ASN A 106 9.42 4.03 4.06
N PRO A 107 9.97 5.15 3.58
CA PRO A 107 11.39 5.43 3.67
C PRO A 107 11.93 5.25 5.09
N GLY A 108 13.14 4.72 5.20
CA GLY A 108 13.78 4.42 6.49
C GLY A 108 13.33 3.13 7.17
N THR A 109 12.33 2.41 6.62
CA THR A 109 11.89 1.11 7.17
C THR A 109 12.45 -0.11 6.42
N LEU A 110 13.07 0.11 5.26
CA LEU A 110 13.65 -0.91 4.40
C LEU A 110 15.11 -1.20 4.78
N THR A 111 15.31 -2.19 5.65
CA THR A 111 16.65 -2.69 5.97
C THR A 111 17.07 -3.80 4.99
N ALA A 112 18.38 -4.03 4.86
CA ALA A 112 18.88 -5.12 4.01
C ALA A 112 18.30 -6.49 4.39
N ASP A 113 18.10 -6.76 5.69
CA ASP A 113 17.49 -8.00 6.17
C ASP A 113 16.04 -8.14 5.72
N LYS A 114 15.24 -7.08 5.82
CA LYS A 114 13.85 -7.07 5.34
C LYS A 114 13.77 -7.26 3.83
N LEU A 115 14.61 -6.55 3.06
CA LEU A 115 14.65 -6.69 1.62
C LEU A 115 15.00 -8.13 1.19
N ARG A 116 15.97 -8.76 1.87
CA ARG A 116 16.28 -10.19 1.67
C ARG A 116 15.10 -11.10 2.02
N ALA A 117 14.45 -10.87 3.16
CA ALA A 117 13.27 -11.63 3.57
C ALA A 117 12.13 -11.48 2.56
N TYR A 118 11.85 -10.27 2.07
CA TYR A 118 10.84 -10.02 1.06
C TYR A 118 11.13 -10.78 -0.22
N ARG A 119 12.36 -10.70 -0.73
CA ARG A 119 12.77 -11.46 -1.92
C ARG A 119 12.63 -12.97 -1.74
N SER A 120 13.06 -13.51 -0.58
CA SER A 120 12.97 -14.96 -0.30
C SER A 120 11.51 -15.45 -0.22
N MET A 121 10.58 -14.58 0.18
CA MET A 121 9.15 -14.88 0.21
C MET A 121 8.44 -14.59 -1.13
N GLY A 122 9.18 -14.19 -2.17
CA GLY A 122 8.65 -13.98 -3.52
C GLY A 122 8.06 -12.59 -3.76
N VAL A 123 8.27 -11.61 -2.84
CA VAL A 123 7.89 -10.22 -3.13
C VAL A 123 8.62 -9.74 -4.38
N ASN A 124 7.86 -9.26 -5.34
CA ASN A 124 8.39 -8.82 -6.64
C ASN A 124 8.00 -7.38 -6.99
N ARG A 125 7.22 -6.69 -6.13
CA ARG A 125 6.87 -5.29 -6.28
C ARG A 125 6.93 -4.58 -4.92
N LEU A 126 7.51 -3.37 -4.89
CA LEU A 126 7.48 -2.48 -3.71
C LEU A 126 6.72 -1.20 -4.06
N SER A 127 5.93 -0.67 -3.11
CA SER A 127 5.30 0.65 -3.20
C SER A 127 5.90 1.53 -2.12
N ILE A 128 6.66 2.56 -2.50
CA ILE A 128 7.38 3.40 -1.54
C ILE A 128 6.70 4.76 -1.42
N GLY A 129 6.17 5.04 -0.23
CA GLY A 129 5.46 6.26 0.09
C GLY A 129 6.39 7.46 0.28
N LEU A 130 6.85 8.09 -0.80
CA LEU A 130 7.65 9.32 -0.75
C LEU A 130 6.79 10.54 -0.39
N GLN A 131 5.68 10.72 -1.08
CA GLN A 131 4.72 11.83 -1.04
C GLN A 131 5.24 13.13 -1.66
N SER A 132 6.46 13.57 -1.37
CA SER A 132 7.11 14.71 -2.01
C SER A 132 8.63 14.61 -1.93
N PRO A 133 9.38 15.00 -2.98
CA PRO A 133 10.82 15.17 -2.93
C PRO A 133 11.25 16.56 -2.38
N ASP A 134 10.34 17.35 -1.84
CA ASP A 134 10.62 18.58 -1.10
C ASP A 134 10.48 18.34 0.41
N ASN A 135 11.59 18.46 1.15
CA ASN A 135 11.59 18.26 2.59
C ASN A 135 10.71 19.25 3.38
N ARG A 136 10.34 20.41 2.80
CA ARG A 136 9.39 21.35 3.41
C ARG A 136 7.98 20.79 3.33
N GLU A 137 7.58 20.28 2.16
CA GLU A 137 6.29 19.65 1.95
C GLU A 137 6.14 18.37 2.82
N LEU A 138 7.20 17.55 2.94
CA LEU A 138 7.21 16.41 3.85
C LEU A 138 6.94 16.81 5.31
N ARG A 139 7.60 17.87 5.79
CA ARG A 139 7.35 18.39 7.17
C ARG A 139 5.92 18.86 7.35
N VAL A 140 5.37 19.58 6.37
CA VAL A 140 3.97 20.03 6.39
C VAL A 140 2.99 18.86 6.44
N LEU A 141 3.27 17.76 5.73
CA LEU A 141 2.47 16.54 5.76
C LEU A 141 2.64 15.71 7.05
N GLY A 142 3.54 16.12 7.95
CA GLY A 142 3.86 15.34 9.15
C GLY A 142 4.65 14.06 8.86
N ARG A 143 5.37 14.01 7.73
CA ARG A 143 6.26 12.88 7.40
C ARG A 143 7.53 12.97 8.23
N ILE A 144 7.98 11.81 8.72
CA ILE A 144 9.15 11.69 9.59
C ILE A 144 10.46 11.43 8.81
N HIS A 145 10.37 11.12 7.52
CA HIS A 145 11.52 10.89 6.66
C HIS A 145 11.85 12.13 5.82
N THR A 146 13.06 12.16 5.29
CA THR A 146 13.52 13.14 4.30
C THR A 146 13.62 12.53 2.91
N TYR A 147 13.79 13.38 1.88
CA TYR A 147 14.02 12.92 0.52
C TYR A 147 15.28 12.05 0.39
N GLU A 148 16.34 12.41 1.11
CA GLU A 148 17.61 11.67 1.12
C GLU A 148 17.41 10.25 1.68
N GLN A 149 16.66 10.11 2.77
CA GLN A 149 16.30 8.79 3.34
C GLN A 149 15.42 7.96 2.39
N PHE A 150 14.60 8.64 1.59
CA PHE A 150 13.87 7.96 0.53
C PHE A 150 14.83 7.45 -0.56
N GLU A 151 15.77 8.28 -1.04
CA GLU A 151 16.77 7.85 -2.04
C GLU A 151 17.59 6.66 -1.53
N GLU A 152 18.05 6.69 -0.29
CA GLU A 152 18.74 5.56 0.35
C GLU A 152 17.87 4.28 0.31
N SER A 153 16.59 4.39 0.69
CA SER A 153 15.66 3.25 0.68
C SER A 153 15.39 2.74 -0.73
N TYR A 154 15.24 3.65 -1.70
CA TYR A 154 15.00 3.33 -3.10
C TYR A 154 16.20 2.57 -3.72
N TYR A 155 17.40 3.08 -3.54
CA TYR A 155 18.61 2.43 -4.07
C TYR A 155 18.91 1.13 -3.34
N ALA A 156 18.69 1.03 -2.02
CA ALA A 156 18.82 -0.23 -1.30
C ALA A 156 17.84 -1.31 -1.84
N ALA A 157 16.62 -0.91 -2.23
CA ALA A 157 15.68 -1.81 -2.87
C ALA A 157 16.17 -2.25 -4.27
N ARG A 158 16.74 -1.34 -5.07
CA ARG A 158 17.36 -1.66 -6.36
C ARG A 158 18.54 -2.63 -6.21
N ASP A 159 19.42 -2.38 -5.26
CA ASP A 159 20.58 -3.23 -4.97
C ASP A 159 20.16 -4.64 -4.48
N ALA A 160 19.02 -4.73 -3.79
CA ALA A 160 18.42 -6.01 -3.43
C ALA A 160 17.71 -6.74 -4.60
N GLY A 161 17.75 -6.17 -5.83
CA GLY A 161 17.23 -6.77 -7.05
C GLY A 161 15.74 -6.54 -7.29
N PHE A 162 15.12 -5.51 -6.68
CA PHE A 162 13.76 -5.11 -7.04
C PHE A 162 13.78 -4.27 -8.32
N ASP A 163 13.13 -4.78 -9.36
CA ASP A 163 12.99 -4.17 -10.69
C ASP A 163 11.55 -3.70 -10.98
N ASN A 164 10.67 -3.72 -9.96
CA ASN A 164 9.32 -3.19 -10.03
C ASN A 164 9.02 -2.39 -8.76
N ILE A 165 9.31 -1.08 -8.84
CA ILE A 165 9.12 -0.16 -7.71
C ILE A 165 8.12 0.92 -8.11
N ASN A 166 7.11 1.09 -7.28
CA ASN A 166 6.22 2.23 -7.32
C ASN A 166 6.71 3.32 -6.37
N ILE A 167 6.56 4.57 -6.78
CA ILE A 167 6.75 5.76 -5.94
C ILE A 167 5.41 6.48 -5.81
N ASP A 168 4.94 6.67 -4.56
CA ASP A 168 3.75 7.45 -4.27
C ASP A 168 4.12 8.91 -4.09
N ILE A 169 3.41 9.81 -4.80
CA ILE A 169 3.58 11.26 -4.71
C ILE A 169 2.21 11.94 -4.61
N MET A 170 2.21 13.13 -3.99
CA MET A 170 1.00 13.92 -3.78
C MET A 170 1.11 15.30 -4.43
N SER A 171 0.04 15.72 -5.11
CA SER A 171 -0.19 17.12 -5.51
C SER A 171 -1.13 17.81 -4.52
N ALA A 172 -1.28 19.11 -4.67
CA ALA A 172 -2.13 19.97 -3.84
C ALA A 172 -1.78 19.95 -2.33
N VAL A 173 -0.53 19.67 -2.00
CA VAL A 173 -0.02 19.74 -0.63
C VAL A 173 -0.06 21.20 -0.15
N PRO A 174 -0.36 21.50 1.14
CA PRO A 174 -0.34 22.87 1.65
C PRO A 174 0.94 23.62 1.28
N TYR A 175 0.77 24.87 0.81
CA TYR A 175 1.83 25.77 0.30
C TYR A 175 2.55 25.30 -0.96
N GLN A 176 2.14 24.21 -1.59
CA GLN A 176 2.71 23.74 -2.84
C GLN A 176 2.31 24.68 -3.99
N THR A 177 3.26 24.98 -4.86
CA THR A 177 3.00 25.75 -6.08
C THR A 177 3.05 24.84 -7.31
N VAL A 178 2.40 25.26 -8.41
CA VAL A 178 2.42 24.52 -9.69
C VAL A 178 3.85 24.29 -10.18
N THR A 179 4.73 25.30 -10.08
CA THR A 179 6.13 25.18 -10.49
C THR A 179 6.95 24.30 -9.54
N GLY A 180 6.66 24.33 -8.22
CA GLY A 180 7.26 23.44 -7.23
C GLY A 180 6.91 21.98 -7.52
N TYR A 181 5.63 21.70 -7.75
CA TYR A 181 5.15 20.37 -8.09
C TYR A 181 5.73 19.85 -9.41
N GLN A 182 5.85 20.72 -10.42
CA GLN A 182 6.54 20.36 -11.67
C GLN A 182 7.97 19.88 -11.40
N SER A 183 8.74 20.65 -10.62
CA SER A 183 10.10 20.27 -10.22
C SER A 183 10.14 18.94 -9.46
N ASN A 184 9.13 18.66 -8.62
CA ASN A 184 8.98 17.41 -7.92
C ASN A 184 8.80 16.23 -8.88
N LEU A 185 7.89 16.36 -9.85
CA LEU A 185 7.69 15.33 -10.88
C LEU A 185 8.98 15.05 -11.69
N GLU A 186 9.69 16.10 -12.08
CA GLU A 186 10.95 15.96 -12.84
C GLU A 186 12.04 15.22 -12.05
N LYS A 187 12.10 15.41 -10.73
CA LYS A 187 13.00 14.64 -9.85
C LYS A 187 12.62 13.15 -9.82
N ILE A 188 11.32 12.84 -9.69
CA ILE A 188 10.84 11.45 -9.66
C ILE A 188 11.09 10.74 -10.99
N VAL A 189 10.82 11.40 -12.10
CA VAL A 189 11.07 10.83 -13.42
C VAL A 189 12.55 10.47 -13.62
N LYS A 190 13.48 11.25 -13.08
CA LYS A 190 14.93 10.96 -13.14
C LYS A 190 15.33 9.67 -12.40
N LEU A 191 14.61 9.27 -11.37
CA LEU A 191 14.83 7.99 -10.67
C LEU A 191 14.43 6.78 -11.53
N ASN A 192 13.62 7.03 -12.57
CA ASN A 192 13.17 6.01 -13.52
C ASN A 192 12.50 4.79 -12.88
N PRO A 193 11.48 4.98 -12.00
CA PRO A 193 10.74 3.86 -11.45
C PRO A 193 9.88 3.20 -12.53
N GLU A 194 9.38 2.00 -12.28
CA GLU A 194 8.46 1.30 -13.19
C GLU A 194 7.03 1.81 -13.07
N HIS A 195 6.69 2.37 -11.91
CA HIS A 195 5.35 2.80 -11.59
C HIS A 195 5.36 4.08 -10.74
N ILE A 196 4.38 4.94 -10.93
CA ILE A 196 4.18 6.16 -10.14
C ILE A 196 2.71 6.28 -9.80
N SER A 197 2.39 6.38 -8.50
CA SER A 197 1.07 6.76 -8.01
C SER A 197 1.08 8.25 -7.69
N ALA A 198 0.30 9.03 -8.41
CA ALA A 198 0.24 10.49 -8.26
C ALA A 198 -1.21 10.91 -7.97
N TYR A 199 -1.49 11.25 -6.72
CA TYR A 199 -2.82 11.67 -6.29
C TYR A 199 -2.83 13.10 -5.78
N SER A 200 -3.96 13.78 -5.96
CA SER A 200 -4.23 15.03 -5.28
C SER A 200 -4.55 14.76 -3.81
N LEU A 201 -4.03 15.60 -2.91
CA LEU A 201 -4.33 15.54 -1.49
C LEU A 201 -5.83 15.77 -1.26
N ILE A 202 -6.46 14.84 -0.56
CA ILE A 202 -7.83 14.98 -0.07
C ILE A 202 -7.76 15.37 1.41
N VAL A 203 -8.52 16.37 1.79
CA VAL A 203 -8.60 16.84 3.19
C VAL A 203 -9.78 16.13 3.84
N GLU A 204 -9.48 15.10 4.64
CA GLU A 204 -10.49 14.27 5.29
C GLU A 204 -10.87 14.84 6.66
N GLU A 205 -12.19 14.88 6.95
CA GLU A 205 -12.70 15.29 8.27
C GLU A 205 -12.10 14.46 9.40
N GLY A 206 -11.87 15.09 10.55
CA GLY A 206 -11.28 14.42 11.71
C GLY A 206 -9.76 14.27 11.66
N THR A 207 -9.10 14.67 10.56
CA THR A 207 -7.63 14.70 10.49
C THR A 207 -7.08 16.02 11.07
N PRO A 208 -5.84 16.02 11.59
CA PRO A 208 -5.19 17.28 12.00
C PRO A 208 -5.07 18.28 10.85
N LEU A 209 -4.89 17.81 9.62
CA LEU A 209 -4.85 18.66 8.44
C LEU A 209 -6.18 19.40 8.20
N PHE A 210 -7.31 18.72 8.35
CA PHE A 210 -8.64 19.34 8.25
C PHE A 210 -8.74 20.57 9.16
N GLY A 211 -8.37 20.40 10.43
CA GLY A 211 -8.38 21.52 11.38
C GLY A 211 -7.37 22.65 11.05
N MET A 212 -6.26 22.35 10.35
CA MET A 212 -5.34 23.38 9.86
C MET A 212 -5.97 24.18 8.72
N VAL A 213 -6.61 23.49 7.78
CA VAL A 213 -7.30 24.10 6.63
C VAL A 213 -8.46 24.98 7.10
N GLU A 214 -9.29 24.50 8.03
CA GLU A 214 -10.39 25.30 8.59
C GLU A 214 -9.88 26.60 9.24
N ARG A 215 -8.83 26.50 10.06
CA ARG A 215 -8.26 27.70 10.74
C ARG A 215 -7.67 28.72 9.77
N SER A 216 -7.19 28.29 8.61
CA SER A 216 -6.63 29.16 7.57
C SER A 216 -7.69 29.70 6.60
N GLY A 217 -8.95 29.26 6.72
CA GLY A 217 -9.97 29.57 5.71
C GLY A 217 -9.71 28.96 4.34
N GLY A 218 -8.86 27.94 4.27
CA GLY A 218 -8.44 27.30 3.01
C GLY A 218 -7.18 27.89 2.38
N ASP A 219 -6.70 29.03 2.84
CA ASP A 219 -5.61 29.80 2.21
C ASP A 219 -4.27 29.04 2.09
N ILE A 220 -4.10 27.95 2.85
CA ILE A 220 -2.88 27.14 2.82
C ILE A 220 -2.86 26.13 1.65
N LEU A 221 -3.99 25.86 1.04
CA LEU A 221 -4.10 24.92 -0.07
C LEU A 221 -3.96 25.64 -1.42
N PRO A 222 -3.40 24.98 -2.44
CA PRO A 222 -3.56 25.44 -3.80
C PRO A 222 -5.03 25.63 -4.16
N THR A 223 -5.31 26.58 -5.04
CA THR A 223 -6.66 26.78 -5.59
C THR A 223 -7.06 25.58 -6.45
N GLU A 224 -8.37 25.40 -6.70
CA GLU A 224 -8.84 24.36 -7.63
C GLU A 224 -8.20 24.46 -9.02
N ASP A 225 -7.95 25.68 -9.51
CA ASP A 225 -7.32 25.87 -10.81
C ASP A 225 -5.84 25.45 -10.79
N GLU A 226 -5.11 25.69 -9.70
CA GLU A 226 -3.74 25.21 -9.51
C GLU A 226 -3.70 23.68 -9.38
N ASP A 227 -4.63 23.05 -8.66
CA ASP A 227 -4.71 21.59 -8.59
C ASP A 227 -5.02 20.98 -9.96
N ARG A 228 -5.95 21.55 -10.75
CA ARG A 228 -6.18 21.14 -12.13
C ARG A 228 -4.95 21.28 -13.02
N GLN A 229 -4.16 22.35 -12.84
CA GLN A 229 -2.89 22.52 -13.55
C GLN A 229 -1.87 21.46 -13.14
N MET A 230 -1.74 21.15 -11.85
CA MET A 230 -0.85 20.08 -11.34
C MET A 230 -1.25 18.73 -11.94
N TYR A 231 -2.55 18.41 -11.96
CA TYR A 231 -3.05 17.19 -12.59
C TYR A 231 -2.74 17.11 -14.08
N ALA A 232 -2.92 18.21 -14.81
CA ALA A 232 -2.59 18.29 -16.23
C ALA A 232 -1.08 18.12 -16.49
N LEU A 233 -0.24 18.74 -15.64
CA LEU A 233 1.22 18.59 -15.67
C LEU A 233 1.65 17.15 -15.42
N THR A 234 1.03 16.48 -14.43
CA THR A 234 1.29 15.06 -14.14
C THR A 234 1.10 14.21 -15.38
N LYS A 235 -0.06 14.34 -16.02
CA LYS A 235 -0.37 13.59 -17.25
C LYS A 235 0.66 13.84 -18.35
N LYS A 236 1.01 15.11 -18.56
CA LYS A 236 1.93 15.50 -19.61
C LYS A 236 3.35 15.01 -19.35
N ILE A 237 3.91 15.33 -18.19
CA ILE A 237 5.30 15.00 -17.84
C ILE A 237 5.52 13.49 -17.79
N LEU A 238 4.58 12.73 -17.20
CA LEU A 238 4.71 11.29 -17.12
C LEU A 238 4.53 10.63 -18.49
N ALA A 239 3.63 11.14 -19.35
CA ALA A 239 3.50 10.63 -20.71
C ALA A 239 4.77 10.91 -21.54
N ASP A 240 5.33 12.12 -21.46
CA ASP A 240 6.57 12.50 -22.15
C ASP A 240 7.77 11.63 -21.65
N ALA A 241 7.73 11.16 -20.41
CA ALA A 241 8.71 10.25 -19.82
C ALA A 241 8.45 8.76 -20.09
N GLY A 242 7.40 8.43 -20.89
CA GLY A 242 7.09 7.06 -21.30
C GLY A 242 6.25 6.26 -20.30
N TYR A 243 5.56 6.92 -19.38
CA TYR A 243 4.53 6.29 -18.54
C TYR A 243 3.16 6.47 -19.17
N HIS A 244 2.32 5.44 -19.14
CA HIS A 244 0.92 5.56 -19.50
C HIS A 244 0.04 5.52 -18.26
N ARG A 245 -0.99 6.34 -18.25
CA ARG A 245 -2.00 6.31 -17.20
C ARG A 245 -2.98 5.17 -17.47
N TYR A 246 -3.12 4.22 -16.54
CA TYR A 246 -4.02 3.08 -16.70
C TYR A 246 -5.29 3.16 -15.83
N GLU A 247 -5.31 4.09 -14.85
CA GLU A 247 -6.48 4.45 -14.06
C GLU A 247 -6.37 5.93 -13.60
N ILE A 248 -7.11 6.37 -12.57
CA ILE A 248 -7.23 7.79 -12.21
C ILE A 248 -5.89 8.40 -11.78
N SER A 249 -5.17 7.72 -10.89
CA SER A 249 -3.97 8.22 -10.19
C SER A 249 -2.70 7.45 -10.50
N ASN A 250 -2.81 6.30 -11.19
CA ASN A 250 -1.68 5.40 -11.38
C ASN A 250 -1.14 5.42 -12.82
N TYR A 251 0.17 5.53 -12.90
CA TYR A 251 0.95 5.61 -14.12
C TYR A 251 2.03 4.53 -14.10
N ALA A 252 2.20 3.83 -15.22
CA ALA A 252 3.16 2.73 -15.29
C ALA A 252 3.91 2.72 -16.62
N ARG A 253 5.09 2.11 -16.63
CA ARG A 253 5.69 1.64 -17.87
C ARG A 253 4.89 0.44 -18.38
N LYS A 254 4.87 0.22 -19.68
CA LYS A 254 4.11 -0.87 -20.31
C LYS A 254 4.45 -2.23 -19.67
N GLY A 255 3.42 -2.92 -19.18
CA GLY A 255 3.54 -4.21 -18.52
C GLY A 255 4.00 -4.14 -17.05
N ARG A 256 3.97 -2.93 -16.45
CA ARG A 256 4.31 -2.69 -15.04
C ARG A 256 3.13 -2.10 -14.26
N GLU A 257 1.92 -2.19 -14.82
CA GLU A 257 0.68 -1.84 -14.11
C GLU A 257 0.53 -2.73 -12.88
N CYS A 258 0.05 -2.17 -11.77
CA CYS A 258 -0.23 -2.95 -10.57
C CYS A 258 -1.41 -3.90 -10.85
N ARG A 259 -1.13 -5.20 -10.96
CA ARG A 259 -2.14 -6.24 -11.29
C ARG A 259 -3.23 -6.30 -10.23
N HIS A 260 -2.89 -6.10 -8.98
CA HIS A 260 -3.85 -6.07 -7.88
C HIS A 260 -4.83 -4.90 -8.02
N ASN A 261 -4.32 -3.68 -8.29
CA ASN A 261 -5.15 -2.50 -8.54
C ASN A 261 -6.05 -2.64 -9.77
N VAL A 262 -5.48 -3.16 -10.88
CA VAL A 262 -6.26 -3.45 -12.08
C VAL A 262 -7.40 -4.44 -11.76
N GLY A 263 -7.14 -5.42 -10.88
CA GLY A 263 -8.16 -6.36 -10.41
C GLY A 263 -9.36 -5.67 -9.75
N TYR A 264 -9.14 -4.64 -8.93
CA TYR A 264 -10.22 -3.85 -8.32
C TYR A 264 -11.09 -3.15 -9.38
N TRP A 265 -10.46 -2.51 -10.37
CA TRP A 265 -11.18 -1.84 -11.46
C TRP A 265 -11.97 -2.82 -12.34
N GLN A 266 -11.47 -4.04 -12.48
CA GLN A 266 -12.15 -5.10 -13.22
C GLN A 266 -13.15 -5.88 -12.37
N ARG A 267 -13.36 -5.50 -11.09
CA ARG A 267 -14.22 -6.20 -10.12
C ARG A 267 -13.88 -7.69 -9.99
N LYS A 268 -12.59 -8.03 -10.04
CA LYS A 268 -12.13 -9.39 -9.74
C LYS A 268 -12.35 -9.71 -8.27
N ASN A 269 -12.60 -10.97 -7.97
CA ASN A 269 -12.70 -11.44 -6.59
C ASN A 269 -11.38 -11.22 -5.85
N TYR A 270 -11.47 -10.75 -4.61
CA TYR A 270 -10.34 -10.67 -3.69
C TYR A 270 -10.81 -10.89 -2.26
N ILE A 271 -9.89 -11.41 -1.43
CA ILE A 271 -10.11 -11.64 -0.02
C ILE A 271 -9.21 -10.68 0.75
N GLY A 272 -9.81 -9.91 1.65
CA GLY A 272 -9.10 -9.02 2.57
C GLY A 272 -8.95 -9.68 3.93
N PHE A 273 -7.72 -9.71 4.45
CA PHE A 273 -7.38 -10.20 5.78
C PHE A 273 -6.89 -9.07 6.65
N GLY A 274 -7.19 -9.18 7.95
CA GLY A 274 -6.80 -8.18 8.94
C GLY A 274 -7.86 -7.13 9.21
N THR A 275 -7.59 -6.29 10.22
CA THR A 275 -8.54 -5.28 10.71
C THR A 275 -8.94 -4.30 9.61
N GLY A 276 -10.25 -4.05 9.45
CA GLY A 276 -10.82 -3.13 8.47
C GLY A 276 -10.64 -3.55 7.00
N ALA A 277 -10.02 -4.69 6.72
CA ALA A 277 -9.82 -5.16 5.36
C ALA A 277 -11.15 -5.42 4.65
N ALA A 278 -11.25 -4.97 3.39
CA ALA A 278 -12.40 -5.25 2.54
C ALA A 278 -12.18 -6.52 1.71
N SER A 279 -13.25 -7.22 1.42
CA SER A 279 -13.30 -8.35 0.47
C SER A 279 -14.36 -8.10 -0.58
N LEU A 280 -14.20 -8.68 -1.76
CA LEU A 280 -15.21 -8.77 -2.80
C LEU A 280 -15.23 -10.21 -3.32
N LEU A 281 -16.29 -10.94 -3.00
CA LEU A 281 -16.49 -12.30 -3.48
C LEU A 281 -17.90 -12.38 -4.13
N GLU A 282 -17.99 -12.93 -5.33
CA GLU A 282 -19.27 -13.12 -6.04
C GLU A 282 -20.14 -11.85 -6.13
N ASN A 283 -19.51 -10.69 -6.30
CA ASN A 283 -20.12 -9.35 -6.27
C ASN A 283 -20.66 -8.88 -4.90
N GLU A 284 -20.45 -9.63 -3.85
CA GLU A 284 -20.75 -9.19 -2.48
C GLU A 284 -19.48 -8.59 -1.85
N ARG A 285 -19.63 -7.39 -1.28
CA ARG A 285 -18.56 -6.69 -0.58
C ARG A 285 -18.83 -6.68 0.92
N TYR A 286 -17.84 -7.08 1.69
CA TYR A 286 -17.87 -7.02 3.15
C TYR A 286 -16.52 -6.53 3.70
N ASN A 287 -16.52 -6.10 4.96
CA ASN A 287 -15.33 -5.60 5.64
C ASN A 287 -15.14 -6.33 6.96
N ASN A 288 -13.89 -6.50 7.35
CA ASN A 288 -13.53 -6.98 8.68
C ASN A 288 -13.77 -5.89 9.74
N ILE A 289 -13.75 -6.29 11.02
CA ILE A 289 -13.80 -5.40 12.18
C ILE A 289 -12.66 -4.38 12.08
N SER A 290 -12.97 -3.08 12.17
CA SER A 290 -11.98 -2.00 12.05
C SER A 290 -11.22 -1.69 13.35
N ASP A 291 -11.78 -2.02 14.51
CA ASP A 291 -11.12 -1.87 15.80
C ASP A 291 -10.12 -3.00 16.02
N LEU A 292 -8.85 -2.64 16.25
CA LEU A 292 -7.75 -3.60 16.41
C LEU A 292 -7.96 -4.60 17.54
N ASN A 293 -8.37 -4.13 18.71
CA ASN A 293 -8.52 -4.99 19.88
C ASN A 293 -9.74 -5.92 19.75
N LYS A 294 -10.83 -5.39 19.19
CA LYS A 294 -12.02 -6.20 18.90
C LYS A 294 -11.74 -7.25 17.82
N TYR A 295 -10.95 -6.91 16.80
CA TYR A 295 -10.53 -7.85 15.79
C TYR A 295 -9.73 -9.00 16.39
N ILE A 296 -8.68 -8.70 17.20
CA ILE A 296 -7.85 -9.73 17.84
C ILE A 296 -8.71 -10.62 18.77
N ALA A 297 -9.58 -10.00 19.60
CA ALA A 297 -10.45 -10.75 20.52
C ALA A 297 -11.41 -11.67 19.75
N PHE A 298 -12.04 -11.17 18.68
CA PHE A 298 -12.98 -11.93 17.85
C PHE A 298 -12.30 -13.14 17.18
N ILE A 299 -11.10 -12.94 16.61
CA ILE A 299 -10.37 -14.03 15.97
C ILE A 299 -9.96 -15.09 16.99
N ASN A 300 -9.46 -14.69 18.16
CA ASN A 300 -9.07 -15.63 19.23
C ASN A 300 -10.28 -16.42 19.76
N GLU A 301 -11.44 -15.77 19.91
CA GLU A 301 -12.67 -16.44 20.36
C GLU A 301 -13.16 -17.48 19.35
N ILE A 302 -13.18 -17.15 18.05
CA ILE A 302 -13.74 -18.03 17.02
C ILE A 302 -12.79 -19.16 16.64
N TYR A 303 -11.47 -18.88 16.58
CA TYR A 303 -10.51 -19.84 16.02
C TYR A 303 -9.63 -20.52 17.10
N ASN A 304 -9.94 -20.34 18.39
CA ASN A 304 -9.20 -20.95 19.52
C ASN A 304 -7.69 -20.75 19.38
N CYS A 305 -7.27 -19.53 19.01
CA CYS A 305 -5.86 -19.19 19.03
C CYS A 305 -5.46 -19.01 20.51
N GLU A 306 -4.83 -20.01 21.10
CA GLU A 306 -4.16 -19.86 22.40
C GLU A 306 -3.05 -18.80 22.26
N ASP A 307 -2.94 -17.93 23.27
CA ASP A 307 -1.93 -16.87 23.40
C ASP A 307 -0.49 -17.40 23.38
#